data_e90e482a63f48624737ed85637f6f5b2
#
_entry.id   e90e482a63f48624737ed85637f6f5b2
#
_cell.length_a   1.000
_cell.length_b   1.000
_cell.length_c   1.000
_cell.angle_alpha   90.00
_cell.angle_beta   90.00
_cell.angle_gamma   90.00
#
_symmetry.space_group_name_H-M   'P 1'
#
loop_
_entity.id
_entity.type
_entity.pdbx_description
1 polymer ?
#
loop_
_entity_poly.entity_id
_entity_poly.type
_entity_poly.pdbx_seq_one_letter_code
_entity_poly.pdbx_strand_id
1 'polypeptide(L)'
;MAMGTCAVTASAADGDKYTIGICQLVQHEALDAATQGFKDEVTKELGEDAVTFDEQNAQGDSNTCSTIINSFVSNNVDLILANATTALQACAAATTDIPILGTSVTDYATALEISDWSGTTGRNISGTSDLAPLDQQEDMLVELYPDAKHVAILYCSAEANSKYQATEFEKYLDEDGISYKEFTASDSNDIGSVVQSATEYADVIYIPTDNTMAQNTEAINNIALPAGTPIIAGEEGICKGCGVATLSISYYDIGKKAGEMAYDILVNGADITTMKIETAPNVTKEYN
;
A
#
# COMPACT_ATOMS: atom_id res chain seq x y z
N MET A 1 -43.95 48.26 -25.83
CA MET A 1 -42.70 47.50 -26.08
C MET A 1 -42.45 46.63 -24.81
N ALA A 2 -42.77 45.35 -24.88
CA ALA A 2 -42.48 44.44 -23.80
C ALA A 2 -41.23 43.64 -24.18
N MET A 3 -40.12 43.83 -23.45
CA MET A 3 -38.91 43.02 -23.62
C MET A 3 -39.11 41.71 -22.85
N GLY A 4 -39.26 40.63 -23.60
CA GLY A 4 -39.20 39.29 -23.05
C GLY A 4 -37.75 38.88 -22.78
N THR A 5 -37.41 38.69 -21.50
CA THR A 5 -36.16 38.03 -21.09
C THR A 5 -36.32 36.52 -21.30
N CYS A 6 -35.68 36.01 -22.34
CA CYS A 6 -35.46 34.56 -22.43
C CYS A 6 -34.46 34.15 -21.33
N ALA A 7 -34.97 33.47 -20.30
CA ALA A 7 -34.12 32.70 -19.39
C ALA A 7 -33.59 31.48 -20.16
N VAL A 8 -32.32 31.51 -20.47
CA VAL A 8 -31.61 30.32 -20.92
C VAL A 8 -31.42 29.45 -19.67
N THR A 9 -32.27 28.43 -19.55
CA THR A 9 -31.99 27.33 -18.62
C THR A 9 -30.78 26.59 -19.19
N ALA A 10 -29.62 26.76 -18.58
CA ALA A 10 -28.50 25.87 -18.79
C ALA A 10 -28.99 24.46 -18.41
N SER A 11 -29.18 23.62 -19.43
CA SER A 11 -29.30 22.18 -19.24
C SER A 11 -27.97 21.74 -18.64
N ALA A 12 -28.00 21.16 -17.44
CA ALA A 12 -26.86 20.42 -16.94
C ALA A 12 -26.51 19.39 -18.03
N ALA A 13 -25.30 19.46 -18.56
CA ALA A 13 -24.79 18.40 -19.43
C ALA A 13 -24.91 17.09 -18.63
N ASP A 14 -25.35 16.01 -19.31
CA ASP A 14 -25.24 14.65 -18.79
C ASP A 14 -23.74 14.50 -18.45
N GLY A 15 -23.40 14.48 -17.16
CA GLY A 15 -22.03 14.44 -16.71
C GLY A 15 -21.36 13.17 -17.23
N ASP A 16 -20.09 13.26 -17.60
CA ASP A 16 -19.31 12.09 -18.01
C ASP A 16 -19.40 11.03 -16.91
N LYS A 17 -19.56 9.78 -17.32
CA LYS A 17 -19.58 8.63 -16.43
C LYS A 17 -18.28 7.88 -16.54
N TYR A 18 -17.65 7.63 -15.42
CA TYR A 18 -16.36 6.95 -15.34
C TYR A 18 -16.51 5.54 -14.76
N THR A 19 -15.75 4.61 -15.31
CA THR A 19 -15.59 3.27 -14.77
C THR A 19 -14.16 3.11 -14.27
N ILE A 20 -13.99 2.85 -12.98
CA ILE A 20 -12.69 2.68 -12.34
C ILE A 20 -12.53 1.23 -11.91
N GLY A 21 -11.50 0.56 -12.45
CA GLY A 21 -11.10 -0.77 -11.99
C GLY A 21 -10.27 -0.67 -10.71
N ILE A 22 -10.61 -1.44 -9.69
CA ILE A 22 -9.83 -1.53 -8.45
C ILE A 22 -9.32 -2.96 -8.30
N CYS A 23 -8.00 -3.14 -8.37
CA CYS A 23 -7.35 -4.41 -8.06
C CYS A 23 -6.68 -4.30 -6.69
N GLN A 24 -7.30 -4.90 -5.68
CA GLN A 24 -6.72 -5.05 -4.36
C GLN A 24 -6.00 -6.40 -4.27
N LEU A 25 -4.74 -6.41 -3.84
CA LEU A 25 -3.94 -7.63 -3.76
C LEU A 25 -4.58 -8.68 -2.85
N VAL A 26 -4.93 -8.27 -1.64
CA VAL A 26 -5.48 -9.17 -0.61
C VAL A 26 -6.34 -8.37 0.37
N GLN A 27 -7.15 -9.05 1.15
CA GLN A 27 -7.98 -8.40 2.17
C GLN A 27 -7.27 -8.37 3.52
N HIS A 28 -6.98 -7.17 4.00
CA HIS A 28 -6.60 -6.86 5.38
C HIS A 28 -6.85 -5.37 5.67
N GLU A 29 -6.79 -4.98 6.96
CA GLU A 29 -7.22 -3.66 7.44
C GLU A 29 -6.62 -2.48 6.64
N ALA A 30 -5.32 -2.49 6.38
CA ALA A 30 -4.63 -1.40 5.70
C ALA A 30 -5.10 -1.23 4.23
N LEU A 31 -5.13 -2.32 3.45
CA LEU A 31 -5.58 -2.25 2.05
C LEU A 31 -7.07 -1.92 1.93
N ASP A 32 -7.91 -2.44 2.84
CA ASP A 32 -9.34 -2.12 2.88
C ASP A 32 -9.54 -0.63 3.17
N ALA A 33 -8.77 -0.04 4.11
CA ALA A 33 -8.80 1.38 4.41
C ALA A 33 -8.37 2.25 3.23
N ALA A 34 -7.30 1.86 2.51
CA ALA A 34 -6.84 2.58 1.32
C ALA A 34 -7.88 2.54 0.19
N THR A 35 -8.47 1.38 -0.09
CA THR A 35 -9.56 1.25 -1.07
C THR A 35 -10.75 2.11 -0.68
N GLN A 36 -11.15 2.09 0.61
CA GLN A 36 -12.28 2.89 1.08
C GLN A 36 -12.01 4.40 0.95
N GLY A 37 -10.83 4.85 1.38
CA GLY A 37 -10.43 6.26 1.25
C GLY A 37 -10.46 6.76 -0.19
N PHE A 38 -9.97 5.93 -1.12
CA PHE A 38 -10.04 6.23 -2.56
C PHE A 38 -11.48 6.37 -3.06
N LYS A 39 -12.35 5.40 -2.74
CA LYS A 39 -13.75 5.40 -3.18
C LYS A 39 -14.52 6.59 -2.61
N ASP A 40 -14.31 6.89 -1.33
CA ASP A 40 -14.97 8.01 -0.65
C ASP A 40 -14.61 9.34 -1.31
N GLU A 41 -13.33 9.57 -1.60
CA GLU A 41 -12.89 10.83 -2.21
C GLU A 41 -13.35 10.95 -3.67
N VAL A 42 -13.20 9.88 -4.47
CA VAL A 42 -13.69 9.88 -5.86
C VAL A 42 -15.20 10.13 -5.91
N THR A 43 -15.97 9.46 -5.04
CA THR A 43 -17.42 9.62 -4.97
C THR A 43 -17.81 11.05 -4.52
N LYS A 44 -17.09 11.61 -3.57
CA LYS A 44 -17.29 12.99 -3.09
C LYS A 44 -17.06 14.01 -4.21
N GLU A 45 -16.00 13.83 -5.01
CA GLU A 45 -15.60 14.80 -6.05
C GLU A 45 -16.44 14.66 -7.34
N LEU A 46 -16.76 13.42 -7.75
CA LEU A 46 -17.53 13.16 -8.99
C LEU A 46 -19.04 13.09 -8.76
N GLY A 47 -19.48 12.60 -7.60
CA GLY A 47 -20.86 12.23 -7.30
C GLY A 47 -21.12 10.74 -7.57
N GLU A 48 -22.02 10.13 -6.78
CA GLU A 48 -22.35 8.70 -6.83
C GLU A 48 -22.83 8.21 -8.21
N ASP A 49 -23.57 9.05 -8.93
CA ASP A 49 -24.15 8.71 -10.24
C ASP A 49 -23.13 8.80 -11.39
N ALA A 50 -21.97 9.41 -11.17
CA ALA A 50 -20.93 9.67 -12.17
C ALA A 50 -19.80 8.64 -12.17
N VAL A 51 -19.72 7.74 -11.17
CA VAL A 51 -18.65 6.75 -11.08
C VAL A 51 -19.20 5.35 -10.81
N THR A 52 -18.57 4.37 -11.45
CA THR A 52 -18.78 2.93 -11.16
C THR A 52 -17.44 2.31 -10.83
N PHE A 53 -17.38 1.57 -9.72
CA PHE A 53 -16.20 0.81 -9.32
C PHE A 53 -16.36 -0.68 -9.69
N ASP A 54 -15.42 -1.21 -10.48
CA ASP A 54 -15.23 -2.66 -10.65
C ASP A 54 -14.11 -3.07 -9.67
N GLU A 55 -14.51 -3.44 -8.45
CA GLU A 55 -13.61 -3.79 -7.36
C GLU A 55 -13.41 -5.29 -7.28
N GLN A 56 -12.16 -5.73 -7.39
CA GLN A 56 -11.78 -7.14 -7.36
C GLN A 56 -10.58 -7.38 -6.45
N ASN A 57 -10.61 -8.52 -5.73
CA ASN A 57 -9.57 -8.95 -4.81
C ASN A 57 -8.81 -10.15 -5.39
N ALA A 58 -7.48 -10.04 -5.44
CA ALA A 58 -6.62 -11.07 -6.01
C ALA A 58 -6.25 -12.19 -5.02
N GLN A 59 -6.67 -12.10 -3.77
CA GLN A 59 -6.44 -13.09 -2.72
C GLN A 59 -4.96 -13.47 -2.50
N GLY A 60 -4.07 -12.49 -2.70
CA GLY A 60 -2.63 -12.65 -2.53
C GLY A 60 -1.92 -13.29 -3.73
N ASP A 61 -2.62 -13.58 -4.83
CA ASP A 61 -2.05 -14.28 -5.98
C ASP A 61 -1.75 -13.34 -7.15
N SER A 62 -0.49 -13.29 -7.59
CA SER A 62 -0.03 -12.41 -8.68
C SER A 62 -0.63 -12.75 -10.05
N ASN A 63 -0.94 -14.03 -10.30
CA ASN A 63 -1.57 -14.44 -11.55
C ASN A 63 -3.04 -14.00 -11.57
N THR A 64 -3.69 -14.00 -10.41
CA THR A 64 -5.04 -13.47 -10.24
C THR A 64 -5.05 -11.95 -10.44
N CYS A 65 -4.06 -11.20 -9.92
CA CYS A 65 -3.88 -9.78 -10.27
C CYS A 65 -3.85 -9.59 -11.79
N SER A 66 -2.98 -10.33 -12.49
CA SER A 66 -2.86 -10.25 -13.95
C SER A 66 -4.19 -10.54 -14.66
N THR A 67 -4.97 -11.51 -14.19
CA THR A 67 -6.28 -11.86 -14.73
C THR A 67 -7.29 -10.73 -14.56
N ILE A 68 -7.35 -10.14 -13.36
CA ILE A 68 -8.21 -9.00 -13.02
C ILE A 68 -7.87 -7.81 -13.92
N ILE A 69 -6.59 -7.44 -14.00
CA ILE A 69 -6.15 -6.30 -14.80
C ILE A 69 -6.45 -6.49 -16.29
N ASN A 70 -6.23 -7.69 -16.84
CA ASN A 70 -6.59 -7.98 -18.22
C ASN A 70 -8.11 -7.84 -18.48
N SER A 71 -8.96 -8.13 -17.49
CA SER A 71 -10.39 -7.86 -17.58
C SER A 71 -10.67 -6.35 -17.62
N PHE A 72 -10.02 -5.54 -16.78
CA PHE A 72 -10.18 -4.09 -16.80
C PHE A 72 -9.74 -3.49 -18.14
N VAL A 73 -8.60 -3.92 -18.67
CA VAL A 73 -8.10 -3.50 -19.99
C VAL A 73 -9.11 -3.85 -21.09
N SER A 74 -9.65 -5.08 -21.07
CA SER A 74 -10.63 -5.54 -22.06
C SER A 74 -11.96 -4.78 -21.98
N ASN A 75 -12.33 -4.34 -20.78
CA ASN A 75 -13.55 -3.56 -20.53
C ASN A 75 -13.34 -2.06 -20.79
N ASN A 76 -12.12 -1.63 -21.13
CA ASN A 76 -11.75 -0.23 -21.35
C ASN A 76 -12.16 0.67 -20.17
N VAL A 77 -11.77 0.32 -18.94
CA VAL A 77 -11.99 1.18 -17.79
C VAL A 77 -11.23 2.50 -17.95
N ASP A 78 -11.72 3.59 -17.38
CA ASP A 78 -11.16 4.92 -17.54
C ASP A 78 -9.89 5.14 -16.69
N LEU A 79 -9.77 4.41 -15.57
CA LEU A 79 -8.64 4.45 -14.66
C LEU A 79 -8.55 3.13 -13.89
N ILE A 80 -7.34 2.75 -13.51
CA ILE A 80 -7.11 1.59 -12.63
C ILE A 80 -6.47 2.05 -11.32
N LEU A 81 -7.08 1.66 -10.18
CA LEU A 81 -6.42 1.69 -8.88
C LEU A 81 -5.74 0.35 -8.64
N ALA A 82 -4.43 0.38 -8.46
CA ALA A 82 -3.62 -0.76 -8.07
C ALA A 82 -3.29 -0.65 -6.57
N ASN A 83 -3.95 -1.45 -5.74
CA ASN A 83 -3.74 -1.44 -4.29
C ASN A 83 -2.77 -2.56 -3.89
N ALA A 84 -1.56 -2.19 -3.57
CA ALA A 84 -0.33 -2.90 -3.26
C ALA A 84 0.64 -3.07 -4.45
N THR A 85 1.92 -3.29 -4.12
CA THR A 85 3.05 -3.39 -5.07
C THR A 85 2.82 -4.44 -6.16
N THR A 86 2.37 -5.64 -5.81
CA THR A 86 2.13 -6.73 -6.77
C THR A 86 1.01 -6.39 -7.76
N ALA A 87 -0.05 -5.72 -7.31
CA ALA A 87 -1.11 -5.23 -8.17
C ALA A 87 -0.59 -4.15 -9.13
N LEU A 88 0.26 -3.22 -8.65
CA LEU A 88 0.90 -2.20 -9.49
C LEU A 88 1.79 -2.83 -10.58
N GLN A 89 2.58 -3.83 -10.22
CA GLN A 89 3.43 -4.55 -11.19
C GLN A 89 2.59 -5.25 -12.29
N ALA A 90 1.47 -5.87 -11.90
CA ALA A 90 0.55 -6.47 -12.87
C ALA A 90 -0.06 -5.42 -13.81
N CYS A 91 -0.45 -4.25 -13.30
CA CYS A 91 -0.94 -3.12 -14.10
C CYS A 91 0.12 -2.62 -15.09
N ALA A 92 1.34 -2.40 -14.62
CA ALA A 92 2.45 -1.91 -15.45
C ALA A 92 2.80 -2.85 -16.60
N ALA A 93 2.61 -4.16 -16.40
CA ALA A 93 2.83 -5.17 -17.42
C ALA A 93 1.68 -5.28 -18.44
N ALA A 94 0.46 -4.89 -18.08
CA ALA A 94 -0.73 -5.12 -18.89
C ALA A 94 -1.10 -3.97 -19.82
N THR A 95 -0.82 -2.71 -19.42
CA THR A 95 -1.24 -1.54 -20.21
C THR A 95 -0.30 -0.35 -20.08
N THR A 96 -0.14 0.37 -21.20
CA THR A 96 0.54 1.67 -21.25
C THR A 96 -0.42 2.83 -21.58
N ASP A 97 -1.71 2.53 -21.78
CA ASP A 97 -2.69 3.49 -22.27
C ASP A 97 -3.66 3.96 -21.18
N ILE A 98 -4.13 3.02 -20.34
CA ILE A 98 -5.04 3.35 -19.24
C ILE A 98 -4.22 3.97 -18.09
N PRO A 99 -4.62 5.11 -17.52
CA PRO A 99 -3.96 5.69 -16.36
C PRO A 99 -4.08 4.75 -15.14
N ILE A 100 -2.96 4.58 -14.43
CA ILE A 100 -2.83 3.71 -13.27
C ILE A 100 -2.43 4.54 -12.07
N LEU A 101 -3.22 4.52 -11.00
CA LEU A 101 -2.84 5.03 -9.71
C LEU A 101 -2.53 3.87 -8.77
N GLY A 102 -1.30 3.85 -8.24
CA GLY A 102 -0.94 2.96 -7.14
C GLY A 102 -1.34 3.57 -5.80
N THR A 103 -1.71 2.72 -4.86
CA THR A 103 -1.80 3.06 -3.43
C THR A 103 -1.26 1.90 -2.63
N SER A 104 -0.83 2.12 -1.40
CA SER A 104 -0.18 1.08 -0.58
C SER A 104 1.03 0.46 -1.30
N VAL A 105 1.82 1.29 -1.96
CA VAL A 105 3.04 0.92 -2.69
C VAL A 105 4.23 1.58 -2.00
N THR A 106 5.12 0.79 -1.46
CA THR A 106 6.22 1.29 -0.64
C THR A 106 7.23 2.11 -1.44
N ASP A 107 7.78 1.54 -2.51
CA ASP A 107 8.77 2.19 -3.36
C ASP A 107 8.52 1.93 -4.85
N TYR A 108 8.15 2.96 -5.57
CA TYR A 108 7.83 2.87 -7.00
C TYR A 108 9.05 2.61 -7.88
N ALA A 109 10.22 3.09 -7.46
CA ALA A 109 11.45 2.86 -8.21
C ALA A 109 11.79 1.37 -8.22
N THR A 110 11.74 0.72 -7.07
CA THR A 110 11.95 -0.73 -6.92
C THR A 110 10.83 -1.53 -7.60
N ALA A 111 9.56 -1.15 -7.36
CA ALA A 111 8.41 -1.86 -7.92
C ALA A 111 8.40 -1.91 -9.44
N LEU A 112 8.86 -0.83 -10.10
CA LEU A 112 8.84 -0.65 -11.55
C LEU A 112 10.22 -0.72 -12.20
N GLU A 113 11.27 -1.09 -11.45
CA GLU A 113 12.66 -1.20 -11.90
C GLU A 113 13.16 0.10 -12.58
N ILE A 114 12.90 1.26 -11.94
CA ILE A 114 13.32 2.57 -12.46
C ILE A 114 14.66 2.97 -11.80
N SER A 115 15.75 2.99 -12.58
CA SER A 115 17.09 3.32 -12.07
C SER A 115 17.31 4.83 -11.89
N ASP A 116 16.72 5.68 -12.74
CA ASP A 116 16.88 7.14 -12.70
C ASP A 116 15.66 7.80 -12.04
N TRP A 117 15.45 7.52 -10.75
CA TRP A 117 14.30 8.01 -10.02
C TRP A 117 14.31 9.53 -9.83
N SER A 118 13.21 10.20 -10.20
CA SER A 118 13.05 11.65 -10.10
C SER A 118 11.80 12.09 -9.31
N GLY A 119 11.13 11.14 -8.65
CA GLY A 119 9.86 11.37 -7.96
C GLY A 119 8.63 11.18 -8.84
N THR A 120 8.84 10.88 -10.14
CA THR A 120 7.77 10.53 -11.10
C THR A 120 8.16 9.25 -11.83
N THR A 121 7.19 8.49 -12.30
CA THR A 121 7.49 7.29 -13.09
C THR A 121 7.81 7.60 -14.56
N GLY A 122 7.35 8.75 -15.06
CA GLY A 122 7.45 9.10 -16.48
C GLY A 122 6.60 8.22 -17.40
N ARG A 123 5.67 7.45 -16.84
CA ARG A 123 4.78 6.49 -17.53
C ARG A 123 3.31 6.85 -17.25
N ASN A 124 2.37 6.06 -17.75
CA ASN A 124 0.94 6.15 -17.39
C ASN A 124 0.64 5.72 -15.94
N ILE A 125 1.58 5.88 -15.04
CA ILE A 125 1.53 5.43 -13.64
C ILE A 125 1.93 6.57 -12.71
N SER A 126 1.13 6.80 -11.67
CA SER A 126 1.46 7.63 -10.50
C SER A 126 0.80 7.04 -9.25
N GLY A 127 0.67 7.79 -8.17
CA GLY A 127 -0.06 7.33 -6.99
C GLY A 127 0.55 7.78 -5.67
N THR A 128 0.30 6.99 -4.63
CA THR A 128 0.70 7.28 -3.26
C THR A 128 1.60 6.18 -2.69
N SER A 129 2.58 6.60 -1.88
CA SER A 129 3.48 5.68 -1.18
C SER A 129 3.05 5.49 0.27
N ASP A 130 3.19 4.25 0.75
CA ASP A 130 2.96 3.87 2.14
C ASP A 130 4.26 3.73 2.95
N LEU A 131 5.40 4.16 2.41
CA LEU A 131 6.66 4.07 3.11
C LEU A 131 6.63 4.91 4.38
N ALA A 132 6.56 4.23 5.51
CA ALA A 132 6.73 4.84 6.84
C ALA A 132 8.21 5.17 7.10
N PRO A 133 8.52 6.07 8.05
CA PRO A 133 9.90 6.43 8.38
C PRO A 133 10.60 5.28 9.12
N LEU A 134 11.36 4.48 8.38
CA LEU A 134 12.02 3.26 8.90
C LEU A 134 13.08 3.56 9.96
N ASP A 135 13.77 4.70 9.85
CA ASP A 135 14.68 5.23 10.86
C ASP A 135 13.98 5.40 12.21
N GLN A 136 12.79 6.01 12.20
CA GLN A 136 12.03 6.23 13.43
C GLN A 136 11.36 4.93 13.95
N GLN A 137 11.11 3.96 13.09
CA GLN A 137 10.66 2.63 13.53
C GLN A 137 11.79 1.88 14.24
N GLU A 138 13.02 2.03 13.75
CA GLU A 138 14.21 1.49 14.42
C GLU A 138 14.48 2.22 15.74
N ASP A 139 14.45 3.55 15.77
CA ASP A 139 14.53 4.35 17.00
C ASP A 139 13.51 3.86 18.05
N MET A 140 12.27 3.57 17.62
CA MET A 140 11.22 3.02 18.50
C MET A 140 11.59 1.65 19.05
N LEU A 141 12.16 0.77 18.21
CA LEU A 141 12.62 -0.56 18.64
C LEU A 141 13.67 -0.43 19.74
N VAL A 142 14.67 0.42 19.52
CA VAL A 142 15.77 0.66 20.49
C VAL A 142 15.26 1.33 21.77
N GLU A 143 14.33 2.29 21.66
CA GLU A 143 13.71 2.94 22.82
C GLU A 143 12.97 1.94 23.71
N LEU A 144 12.19 1.04 23.10
CA LEU A 144 11.37 0.06 23.83
C LEU A 144 12.18 -1.14 24.34
N TYR A 145 13.23 -1.52 23.61
CA TYR A 145 14.05 -2.70 23.91
C TYR A 145 15.54 -2.39 23.88
N PRO A 146 16.03 -1.52 24.78
CA PRO A 146 17.42 -1.01 24.75
C PRO A 146 18.48 -2.09 25.00
N ASP A 147 18.09 -3.23 25.53
CA ASP A 147 18.98 -4.37 25.79
C ASP A 147 18.96 -5.42 24.67
N ALA A 148 18.15 -5.22 23.61
CA ALA A 148 18.06 -6.12 22.47
C ALA A 148 19.40 -6.18 21.71
N LYS A 149 19.87 -7.39 21.42
CA LYS A 149 21.12 -7.64 20.69
C LYS A 149 20.91 -8.35 19.36
N HIS A 150 19.78 -9.02 19.24
CA HIS A 150 19.44 -9.80 18.07
C HIS A 150 18.02 -9.43 17.61
N VAL A 151 17.92 -8.88 16.41
CA VAL A 151 16.65 -8.56 15.75
C VAL A 151 16.38 -9.57 14.65
N ALA A 152 15.19 -10.18 14.65
CA ALA A 152 14.72 -10.92 13.49
C ALA A 152 13.93 -9.99 12.59
N ILE A 153 14.28 -9.91 11.30
CA ILE A 153 13.49 -9.22 10.29
C ILE A 153 12.64 -10.28 9.60
N LEU A 154 11.31 -10.25 9.86
CA LEU A 154 10.37 -11.27 9.41
C LEU A 154 9.48 -10.76 8.29
N TYR A 155 9.54 -11.38 7.10
CA TYR A 155 8.76 -10.93 5.96
C TYR A 155 8.53 -12.04 4.91
N CYS A 156 7.66 -11.76 3.92
CA CYS A 156 7.43 -12.63 2.76
C CYS A 156 8.44 -12.32 1.64
N SER A 157 9.26 -13.30 1.27
CA SER A 157 10.29 -13.15 0.23
C SER A 157 9.72 -12.91 -1.19
N ALA A 158 8.43 -13.17 -1.40
CA ALA A 158 7.75 -12.90 -2.67
C ALA A 158 7.34 -11.44 -2.82
N GLU A 159 7.42 -10.63 -1.75
CA GLU A 159 7.03 -9.22 -1.73
C GLU A 159 8.23 -8.28 -1.86
N ALA A 160 8.33 -7.60 -3.01
CA ALA A 160 9.43 -6.66 -3.28
C ALA A 160 9.45 -5.46 -2.32
N ASN A 161 8.26 -4.97 -1.89
CA ASN A 161 8.10 -3.93 -0.87
C ASN A 161 8.72 -4.33 0.46
N SER A 162 8.49 -5.55 0.91
CA SER A 162 9.00 -6.06 2.19
C SER A 162 10.51 -6.21 2.17
N LYS A 163 11.04 -6.75 1.08
CA LYS A 163 12.49 -6.87 0.87
C LYS A 163 13.18 -5.50 0.84
N TYR A 164 12.58 -4.51 0.17
CA TYR A 164 13.10 -3.14 0.15
C TYR A 164 13.19 -2.58 1.57
N GLN A 165 12.11 -2.65 2.34
CA GLN A 165 12.07 -2.16 3.72
C GLN A 165 13.07 -2.90 4.62
N ALA A 166 13.17 -4.23 4.51
CA ALA A 166 14.16 -5.02 5.24
C ALA A 166 15.59 -4.51 4.98
N THR A 167 15.96 -4.36 3.70
CA THR A 167 17.29 -3.86 3.30
C THR A 167 17.57 -2.44 3.81
N GLU A 168 16.58 -1.56 3.84
CA GLU A 168 16.74 -0.22 4.39
C GLU A 168 16.85 -0.25 5.93
N PHE A 169 16.02 -1.06 6.59
CA PHE A 169 16.01 -1.20 8.05
C PHE A 169 17.33 -1.78 8.60
N GLU A 170 17.94 -2.73 7.86
CA GLU A 170 19.26 -3.29 8.19
C GLU A 170 20.34 -2.22 8.34
N LYS A 171 20.29 -1.14 7.53
CA LYS A 171 21.27 -0.06 7.61
C LYS A 171 21.22 0.67 8.95
N TYR A 172 20.03 0.89 9.49
CA TYR A 172 19.86 1.53 10.79
C TYR A 172 20.34 0.60 11.92
N LEU A 173 20.01 -0.69 11.85
CA LEU A 173 20.54 -1.69 12.79
C LEU A 173 22.07 -1.77 12.76
N ASP A 174 22.68 -1.66 11.56
CA ASP A 174 24.14 -1.63 11.39
C ASP A 174 24.75 -0.36 12.04
N GLU A 175 24.11 0.80 11.91
CA GLU A 175 24.55 2.07 12.52
C GLU A 175 24.55 1.98 14.05
N ASP A 176 23.57 1.29 14.63
CA ASP A 176 23.45 1.09 16.09
C ASP A 176 24.22 -0.15 16.60
N GLY A 177 24.82 -0.93 15.70
CA GLY A 177 25.60 -2.12 16.02
C GLY A 177 24.79 -3.29 16.56
N ILE A 178 23.50 -3.35 16.18
CA ILE A 178 22.58 -4.42 16.56
C ILE A 178 22.71 -5.57 15.54
N SER A 179 22.87 -6.79 16.05
CA SER A 179 22.92 -7.97 15.17
C SER A 179 21.52 -8.34 14.68
N TYR A 180 21.39 -8.65 13.40
CA TYR A 180 20.10 -9.04 12.83
C TYR A 180 20.22 -10.28 11.94
N LYS A 181 19.07 -10.84 11.61
CA LYS A 181 18.93 -11.92 10.64
C LYS A 181 17.55 -11.88 9.99
N GLU A 182 17.54 -12.05 8.67
CA GLU A 182 16.29 -12.22 7.92
C GLU A 182 15.66 -13.60 8.15
N PHE A 183 14.36 -13.61 8.35
CA PHE A 183 13.51 -14.79 8.43
C PHE A 183 12.39 -14.63 7.42
N THR A 184 12.44 -15.39 6.35
CA THR A 184 11.54 -15.19 5.20
C THR A 184 10.62 -16.39 4.99
N ALA A 185 9.32 -16.12 4.89
CA ALA A 185 8.34 -17.06 4.39
C ALA A 185 8.23 -16.92 2.86
N SER A 186 8.05 -18.00 2.13
CA SER A 186 7.78 -17.94 0.68
C SER A 186 6.30 -17.66 0.40
N ASP A 187 5.43 -18.11 1.29
CA ASP A 187 3.99 -17.88 1.31
C ASP A 187 3.42 -18.12 2.72
N SER A 188 2.10 -18.05 2.88
CA SER A 188 1.42 -18.22 4.16
C SER A 188 1.62 -19.59 4.82
N ASN A 189 1.97 -20.64 4.06
CA ASN A 189 2.16 -21.98 4.61
C ASN A 189 3.45 -22.10 5.45
N ASP A 190 4.46 -21.29 5.13
CA ASP A 190 5.75 -21.32 5.81
C ASP A 190 5.77 -20.49 7.11
N ILE A 191 4.81 -19.57 7.30
CA ILE A 191 4.81 -18.58 8.39
C ILE A 191 5.06 -19.26 9.75
N GLY A 192 4.34 -20.30 10.10
CA GLY A 192 4.47 -20.95 11.40
C GLY A 192 5.90 -21.41 11.71
N SER A 193 6.57 -22.07 10.76
CA SER A 193 7.93 -22.58 10.96
C SER A 193 8.98 -21.44 10.98
N VAL A 194 8.74 -20.39 10.19
CA VAL A 194 9.65 -19.24 10.11
C VAL A 194 9.55 -18.40 11.37
N VAL A 195 8.34 -18.13 11.88
CA VAL A 195 8.12 -17.40 13.14
C VAL A 195 8.73 -18.18 14.32
N GLN A 196 8.55 -19.50 14.37
CA GLN A 196 9.17 -20.32 15.41
C GLN A 196 10.70 -20.15 15.39
N SER A 197 11.32 -20.18 14.21
CA SER A 197 12.77 -20.00 14.07
C SER A 197 13.21 -18.57 14.43
N ALA A 198 12.40 -17.57 14.13
CA ALA A 198 12.66 -16.17 14.49
C ALA A 198 12.63 -15.98 16.01
N THR A 199 11.64 -16.55 16.71
CA THR A 199 11.54 -16.47 18.18
C THR A 199 12.68 -17.19 18.91
N GLU A 200 13.28 -18.22 18.31
CA GLU A 200 14.45 -18.91 18.89
C GLU A 200 15.75 -18.10 18.76
N TYR A 201 15.80 -17.18 17.83
CA TYR A 201 16.97 -16.34 17.56
C TYR A 201 16.91 -14.99 18.22
N ALA A 202 15.76 -14.31 18.19
CA ALA A 202 15.65 -12.89 18.39
C ALA A 202 15.18 -12.47 19.78
N ASP A 203 15.73 -11.36 20.26
CA ASP A 203 15.20 -10.62 21.41
C ASP A 203 13.94 -9.80 21.02
N VAL A 204 13.90 -9.31 19.76
CA VAL A 204 12.78 -8.57 19.17
C VAL A 204 12.63 -8.97 17.70
N ILE A 205 11.39 -9.08 17.22
CA ILE A 205 11.07 -9.26 15.81
C ILE A 205 10.65 -7.91 15.22
N TYR A 206 11.15 -7.57 14.05
CA TYR A 206 10.61 -6.50 13.21
C TYR A 206 9.88 -7.10 12.02
N ILE A 207 8.64 -6.67 11.79
CA ILE A 207 7.85 -7.05 10.61
C ILE A 207 7.59 -5.77 9.82
N PRO A 208 8.17 -5.60 8.61
CA PRO A 208 7.89 -4.44 7.76
C PRO A 208 6.42 -4.43 7.31
N THR A 209 6.02 -3.44 6.54
CA THR A 209 4.74 -3.45 5.83
C THR A 209 4.73 -4.59 4.82
N ASP A 210 4.04 -5.68 5.18
CA ASP A 210 4.02 -6.96 4.46
C ASP A 210 2.59 -7.51 4.40
N ASN A 211 2.06 -7.70 3.19
CA ASN A 211 0.67 -8.09 3.00
C ASN A 211 0.39 -9.53 3.46
N THR A 212 1.37 -10.42 3.27
CA THR A 212 1.25 -11.82 3.71
C THR A 212 1.27 -11.92 5.22
N MET A 213 2.15 -11.17 5.90
CA MET A 213 2.18 -11.12 7.37
C MET A 213 0.95 -10.45 7.94
N ALA A 214 0.47 -9.34 7.34
CA ALA A 214 -0.74 -8.63 7.77
C ALA A 214 -1.99 -9.51 7.71
N GLN A 215 -2.10 -10.37 6.71
CA GLN A 215 -3.21 -11.34 6.61
C GLN A 215 -3.11 -12.48 7.62
N ASN A 216 -1.93 -12.75 8.17
CA ASN A 216 -1.66 -13.93 9.00
C ASN A 216 -1.23 -13.59 10.44
N THR A 217 -1.58 -12.42 10.94
CA THR A 217 -1.18 -11.93 12.26
C THR A 217 -1.59 -12.86 13.40
N GLU A 218 -2.75 -13.53 13.32
CA GLU A 218 -3.19 -14.50 14.32
C GLU A 218 -2.22 -15.69 14.41
N ALA A 219 -1.78 -16.23 13.27
CA ALA A 219 -0.81 -17.33 13.24
C ALA A 219 0.54 -16.92 13.82
N ILE A 220 0.99 -15.69 13.53
CA ILE A 220 2.22 -15.11 14.09
C ILE A 220 2.09 -14.94 15.58
N ASN A 221 1.00 -14.32 16.05
CA ASN A 221 0.74 -14.07 17.47
C ASN A 221 0.69 -15.34 18.30
N ASN A 222 0.06 -16.41 17.79
CA ASN A 222 -0.05 -17.70 18.46
C ASN A 222 1.31 -18.37 18.74
N ILE A 223 2.38 -17.92 18.09
CA ILE A 223 3.75 -18.40 18.28
C ILE A 223 4.60 -17.38 19.07
N ALA A 224 4.60 -16.13 18.64
CA ALA A 224 5.46 -15.10 19.22
C ALA A 224 5.05 -14.73 20.67
N LEU A 225 3.75 -14.64 20.96
CA LEU A 225 3.26 -14.28 22.29
C LEU A 225 3.62 -15.33 23.36
N PRO A 226 3.40 -16.65 23.18
CA PRO A 226 3.85 -17.65 24.14
C PRO A 226 5.38 -17.75 24.28
N ALA A 227 6.12 -17.44 23.21
CA ALA A 227 7.58 -17.37 23.24
C ALA A 227 8.11 -16.15 24.04
N GLY A 228 7.26 -15.15 24.27
CA GLY A 228 7.63 -13.91 24.93
C GLY A 228 8.50 -12.99 24.04
N THR A 229 8.50 -13.20 22.73
CA THR A 229 9.28 -12.38 21.78
C THR A 229 8.41 -11.25 21.25
N PRO A 230 8.70 -9.97 21.60
CA PRO A 230 7.93 -8.83 21.17
C PRO A 230 8.14 -8.54 19.66
N ILE A 231 7.12 -7.92 19.07
CA ILE A 231 7.13 -7.56 17.64
C ILE A 231 6.95 -6.05 17.50
N ILE A 232 7.86 -5.40 16.81
CA ILE A 232 7.69 -4.04 16.28
C ILE A 232 7.16 -4.17 14.86
N ALA A 233 6.03 -3.52 14.60
CA ALA A 233 5.29 -3.66 13.35
C ALA A 233 5.50 -2.46 12.42
N GLY A 234 5.57 -2.71 11.12
CA GLY A 234 5.67 -1.69 10.09
C GLY A 234 4.37 -0.92 9.85
N GLU A 235 3.22 -1.49 10.26
CA GLU A 235 1.92 -0.87 10.05
C GLU A 235 0.90 -1.29 11.14
N GLU A 236 -0.24 -0.58 11.17
CA GLU A 236 -1.26 -0.63 12.22
C GLU A 236 -1.92 -2.02 12.36
N GLY A 237 -2.30 -2.66 11.25
CA GLY A 237 -3.00 -3.96 11.28
C GLY A 237 -2.11 -5.07 11.82
N ILE A 238 -0.82 -5.10 11.46
CA ILE A 238 0.17 -6.02 12.03
C ILE A 238 0.35 -5.73 13.52
N CYS A 239 0.43 -4.44 13.91
CA CYS A 239 0.55 -4.05 15.30
C CYS A 239 -0.63 -4.57 16.12
N LYS A 240 -1.85 -4.28 15.71
CA LYS A 240 -3.08 -4.74 16.38
C LYS A 240 -3.18 -6.26 16.47
N GLY A 241 -2.75 -6.97 15.44
CA GLY A 241 -2.87 -8.41 15.36
C GLY A 241 -1.80 -9.20 16.12
N CYS A 242 -0.56 -8.71 16.14
CA CYS A 242 0.57 -9.43 16.76
C CYS A 242 1.72 -8.55 17.28
N GLY A 243 1.70 -7.23 17.02
CA GLY A 243 2.75 -6.33 17.45
C GLY A 243 2.53 -5.75 18.85
N VAL A 244 3.53 -5.07 19.38
CA VAL A 244 3.45 -4.28 20.62
C VAL A 244 3.44 -2.79 20.35
N ALA A 245 4.05 -2.35 19.25
CA ALA A 245 4.09 -0.97 18.81
C ALA A 245 4.32 -0.84 17.31
N THR A 246 3.89 0.30 16.76
CA THR A 246 4.17 0.72 15.39
C THR A 246 4.28 2.22 15.29
N LEU A 247 5.05 2.69 14.31
CA LEU A 247 4.97 4.03 13.77
C LEU A 247 4.44 3.91 12.34
N SER A 248 3.13 4.08 12.20
CA SER A 248 2.40 3.83 10.95
C SER A 248 1.96 5.12 10.27
N ILE A 249 1.43 4.97 9.08
CA ILE A 249 0.75 6.02 8.32
C ILE A 249 -0.75 5.72 8.23
N SER A 250 -1.56 6.71 7.85
CA SER A 250 -2.98 6.49 7.59
C SER A 250 -3.18 5.94 6.17
N TYR A 251 -3.53 4.67 6.06
CA TYR A 251 -3.88 4.05 4.77
C TYR A 251 -5.14 4.65 4.14
N TYR A 252 -6.10 5.04 4.96
CA TYR A 252 -7.28 5.78 4.48
C TYR A 252 -6.87 7.10 3.80
N ASP A 253 -5.93 7.86 4.39
CA ASP A 253 -5.51 9.14 3.85
C ASP A 253 -4.70 9.01 2.56
N ILE A 254 -3.85 7.99 2.43
CA ILE A 254 -3.16 7.75 1.15
C ILE A 254 -4.13 7.30 0.06
N GLY A 255 -5.13 6.48 0.41
CA GLY A 255 -6.21 6.13 -0.52
C GLY A 255 -7.02 7.35 -0.96
N LYS A 256 -7.41 8.19 0.00
CA LYS A 256 -8.08 9.46 -0.27
C LYS A 256 -7.23 10.37 -1.19
N LYS A 257 -5.92 10.47 -0.94
CA LYS A 257 -5.01 11.24 -1.80
C LYS A 257 -4.97 10.70 -3.22
N ALA A 258 -4.95 9.39 -3.38
CA ALA A 258 -5.06 8.76 -4.71
C ALA A 258 -6.41 9.08 -5.38
N GLY A 259 -7.50 9.23 -4.59
CA GLY A 259 -8.80 9.68 -5.08
C GLY A 259 -8.78 11.12 -5.61
N GLU A 260 -8.11 12.04 -4.92
CA GLU A 260 -7.87 13.41 -5.42
C GLU A 260 -7.10 13.39 -6.75
N MET A 261 -6.06 12.56 -6.84
CA MET A 261 -5.27 12.39 -8.07
C MET A 261 -6.12 11.82 -9.22
N ALA A 262 -7.04 10.89 -8.93
CA ALA A 262 -7.96 10.35 -9.93
C ALA A 262 -8.87 11.43 -10.50
N TYR A 263 -9.41 12.30 -9.66
CA TYR A 263 -10.21 13.46 -10.10
C TYR A 263 -9.39 14.39 -11.00
N ASP A 264 -8.17 14.69 -10.63
CA ASP A 264 -7.28 15.56 -11.44
C ASP A 264 -7.03 14.96 -12.83
N ILE A 265 -6.84 13.65 -12.93
CA ILE A 265 -6.64 12.95 -14.20
C ILE A 265 -7.93 12.95 -15.03
N LEU A 266 -9.04 12.50 -14.45
CA LEU A 266 -10.28 12.22 -15.18
C LEU A 266 -11.01 13.50 -15.58
N VAL A 267 -10.97 14.55 -14.74
CA VAL A 267 -11.77 15.77 -14.93
C VAL A 267 -10.91 16.95 -15.35
N ASN A 268 -9.78 17.16 -14.67
CA ASN A 268 -8.92 18.31 -14.93
C ASN A 268 -7.91 18.06 -16.05
N GLY A 269 -7.80 16.83 -16.56
CA GLY A 269 -6.90 16.46 -17.64
C GLY A 269 -5.41 16.55 -17.25
N ALA A 270 -5.10 16.27 -15.97
CA ALA A 270 -3.72 16.27 -15.49
C ALA A 270 -2.91 15.18 -16.21
N ASP A 271 -1.68 15.52 -16.59
CA ASP A 271 -0.76 14.58 -17.21
C ASP A 271 -0.12 13.69 -16.17
N ILE A 272 -0.61 12.45 -16.07
CA ILE A 272 -0.14 11.45 -15.10
C ILE A 272 1.37 11.18 -15.19
N THR A 273 1.98 11.34 -16.37
CA THR A 273 3.41 11.09 -16.58
C THR A 273 4.31 12.07 -15.81
N THR A 274 3.76 13.21 -15.43
CA THR A 274 4.44 14.26 -14.69
C THR A 274 4.01 14.36 -13.22
N MET A 275 2.98 13.61 -12.84
CA MET A 275 2.50 13.59 -11.45
C MET A 275 3.51 12.89 -10.55
N LYS A 276 3.87 13.56 -9.46
CA LYS A 276 4.76 12.99 -8.44
C LYS A 276 4.04 11.93 -7.63
N ILE A 277 4.81 10.98 -7.11
CA ILE A 277 4.32 10.10 -6.06
C ILE A 277 4.13 10.93 -4.79
N GLU A 278 2.94 10.83 -4.22
CA GLU A 278 2.57 11.52 -2.99
C GLU A 278 2.76 10.58 -1.77
N THR A 279 2.96 11.16 -0.60
CA THR A 279 3.15 10.42 0.66
C THR A 279 2.10 10.82 1.68
N ALA A 280 1.89 9.98 2.69
CA ALA A 280 1.03 10.34 3.82
C ALA A 280 1.56 11.60 4.53
N PRO A 281 0.69 12.55 4.89
CA PRO A 281 1.12 13.80 5.52
C PRO A 281 1.57 13.62 6.97
N ASN A 282 1.12 12.56 7.63
CA ASN A 282 1.35 12.32 9.05
C ASN A 282 1.69 10.86 9.32
N VAL A 283 2.45 10.66 10.38
CA VAL A 283 2.69 9.35 10.99
C VAL A 283 2.00 9.27 12.34
N THR A 284 1.54 8.08 12.69
CA THR A 284 0.86 7.80 13.95
C THR A 284 1.64 6.75 14.73
N LYS A 285 1.95 7.07 16.00
CA LYS A 285 2.56 6.12 16.93
C LYS A 285 1.44 5.37 17.66
N GLU A 286 1.45 4.05 17.59
CA GLU A 286 0.47 3.20 18.24
C GLU A 286 1.12 2.12 19.09
N TYR A 287 0.42 1.74 20.15
CA TYR A 287 0.82 0.67 21.09
C TYR A 287 -0.36 -0.29 21.28
N ASN A 288 -0.07 -1.58 21.33
CA ASN A 288 -1.07 -2.63 21.54
C ASN A 288 -0.88 -3.32 22.89
#